data_679ccab4f382bac45509e29466609603
#
_entry.id   679ccab4f382bac45509e29466609603
#
_cell.length_a   1.000
_cell.length_b   1.000
_cell.length_c   1.000
_cell.angle_alpha   90.00
_cell.angle_beta   90.00
_cell.angle_gamma   90.00
#
_symmetry.space_group_name_H-M   'P 1'
#
loop_
_entity.id
_entity.type
_entity.pdbx_description
1 polymer ?
#
loop_
_entity_poly.entity_id
_entity_poly.type
_entity_poly.pdbx_seq_one_letter_code
_entity_poly.pdbx_strand_id
1 'polypeptide(L)'
;YVGDVLSFYTDTQLRESFLSLAQEKENLYNMAYAMGYKPKVTVASNTNLDIFQLVPSKLSNGVYDPDFNYALKISQNSIFESTEGPKFYLNNQVNFNFSSSFDPTNISIYSYDVNNNPAYFLLKKSAKVISGETKTQTFTIGTAERFKTLELFDNNIISIESVVDSEGNNWYEVPYLAQDTIFDEIENTGAVDSELNQYNQQTPFLLKLKKSTRRYITRFKTNNQLEIQFGAGNSNKADEEIIPNPDNIGLGIKDGRSKLDV
;
A
#
# COMPACT_ATOMS: atom_id res chain seq x y z
N TYR A 1 2.42 -40.12 39.80
CA TYR A 1 1.31 -39.35 39.16
C TYR A 1 1.62 -37.85 39.06
N VAL A 2 1.96 -37.14 40.17
CA VAL A 2 2.28 -35.68 40.14
C VAL A 2 3.53 -35.44 39.30
N GLY A 3 4.58 -36.24 39.49
CA GLY A 3 5.81 -36.14 38.72
C GLY A 3 5.59 -36.36 37.21
N ASP A 4 4.75 -37.29 36.82
CA ASP A 4 4.46 -37.56 35.41
C ASP A 4 3.68 -36.41 34.77
N VAL A 5 2.74 -35.81 35.50
CA VAL A 5 2.01 -34.61 35.05
C VAL A 5 2.93 -33.42 34.89
N LEU A 6 3.82 -33.16 35.85
CA LEU A 6 4.81 -32.07 35.74
C LEU A 6 5.79 -32.26 34.59
N SER A 7 6.26 -33.52 34.38
CA SER A 7 7.13 -33.84 33.25
C SER A 7 6.41 -33.61 31.91
N PHE A 8 5.17 -34.00 31.79
CA PHE A 8 4.35 -33.78 30.61
C PHE A 8 4.18 -32.29 30.31
N TYR A 9 3.86 -31.47 31.32
CA TYR A 9 3.73 -30.02 31.14
C TYR A 9 5.04 -29.38 30.74
N THR A 10 6.15 -29.77 31.36
CA THR A 10 7.47 -29.24 31.01
C THR A 10 7.86 -29.59 29.59
N ASP A 11 7.64 -30.83 29.16
CA ASP A 11 7.90 -31.29 27.81
C ASP A 11 7.03 -30.55 26.79
N THR A 12 5.76 -30.34 27.10
CA THR A 12 4.85 -29.58 26.24
C THR A 12 5.28 -28.14 26.09
N GLN A 13 5.64 -27.46 27.18
CA GLN A 13 6.13 -26.09 27.12
C GLN A 13 7.44 -25.95 26.37
N LEU A 14 8.35 -26.92 26.52
CA LEU A 14 9.58 -26.96 25.77
C LEU A 14 9.32 -27.12 24.26
N ARG A 15 8.44 -28.03 23.87
CA ARG A 15 8.03 -28.23 22.47
C ARG A 15 7.42 -26.99 21.88
N GLU A 16 6.51 -26.34 22.61
CA GLU A 16 5.87 -25.09 22.16
C GLU A 16 6.84 -23.91 22.02
N SER A 17 8.05 -24.00 22.61
CA SER A 17 9.10 -22.98 22.44
C SER A 17 9.91 -23.11 21.16
N PHE A 18 9.77 -24.21 20.42
CA PHE A 18 10.47 -24.44 19.16
C PHE A 18 9.53 -24.34 17.96
N LEU A 19 9.88 -23.52 16.98
CA LEU A 19 9.06 -23.31 15.78
C LEU A 19 8.69 -24.60 15.04
N SER A 20 9.60 -25.56 15.01
CA SER A 20 9.40 -26.87 14.33
C SER A 20 8.51 -27.85 15.11
N LEU A 21 8.29 -27.60 16.40
CA LEU A 21 7.56 -28.51 17.28
C LEU A 21 6.28 -27.90 17.86
N ALA A 22 6.14 -26.57 17.79
CA ALA A 22 4.98 -25.84 18.27
C ALA A 22 3.72 -26.24 17.49
N GLN A 23 2.65 -26.53 18.21
CA GLN A 23 1.34 -26.89 17.66
C GLN A 23 0.28 -25.84 17.94
N GLU A 24 0.47 -25.07 19.02
CA GLU A 24 -0.44 -23.98 19.35
C GLU A 24 -0.28 -22.82 18.39
N LYS A 25 -1.38 -22.46 17.72
CA LYS A 25 -1.41 -21.43 16.68
C LYS A 25 -0.95 -20.07 17.19
N GLU A 26 -1.28 -19.74 18.44
CA GLU A 26 -0.88 -18.48 19.08
C GLU A 26 0.64 -18.41 19.27
N ASN A 27 1.27 -19.49 19.69
CA ASN A 27 2.71 -19.58 19.86
C ASN A 27 3.42 -19.46 18.51
N LEU A 28 2.90 -20.10 17.46
CA LEU A 28 3.42 -19.97 16.11
C LEU A 28 3.36 -18.53 15.59
N TYR A 29 2.26 -17.83 15.83
CA TYR A 29 2.15 -16.41 15.45
C TYR A 29 3.12 -15.54 16.24
N ASN A 30 3.22 -15.73 17.55
CA ASN A 30 4.13 -14.96 18.40
C ASN A 30 5.60 -15.18 17.98
N MET A 31 5.99 -16.40 17.67
CA MET A 31 7.32 -16.70 17.15
C MET A 31 7.55 -16.07 15.77
N ALA A 32 6.57 -16.12 14.88
CA ALA A 32 6.66 -15.47 13.57
C ALA A 32 6.87 -13.96 13.70
N TYR A 33 6.09 -13.30 14.54
CA TYR A 33 6.25 -11.87 14.82
C TYR A 33 7.60 -11.55 15.48
N ALA A 34 8.07 -12.38 16.41
CA ALA A 34 9.39 -12.21 17.03
C ALA A 34 10.55 -12.31 16.00
N MET A 35 10.37 -13.10 14.94
CA MET A 35 11.30 -13.22 13.83
C MET A 35 11.12 -12.13 12.76
N GLY A 36 10.19 -11.19 12.96
CA GLY A 36 9.88 -10.13 11.99
C GLY A 36 8.99 -10.58 10.81
N TYR A 37 8.42 -11.77 10.86
CA TYR A 37 7.50 -12.26 9.84
C TYR A 37 6.04 -11.95 10.24
N LYS A 38 5.32 -11.28 9.34
CA LYS A 38 3.88 -11.01 9.50
C LYS A 38 3.08 -12.10 8.76
N PRO A 39 2.39 -13.01 9.48
CA PRO A 39 1.58 -14.04 8.85
C PRO A 39 0.47 -13.45 7.99
N LYS A 40 0.25 -13.99 6.80
CA LYS A 40 -0.88 -13.66 5.93
C LYS A 40 -1.95 -14.74 6.11
N VAL A 41 -2.96 -14.43 6.89
CA VAL A 41 -4.03 -15.38 7.25
C VAL A 41 -5.11 -15.44 6.18
N THR A 42 -5.37 -14.32 5.53
CA THR A 42 -6.41 -14.17 4.51
C THR A 42 -5.80 -13.60 3.23
N VAL A 43 -6.18 -14.19 2.11
CA VAL A 43 -5.79 -13.72 0.77
C VAL A 43 -7.04 -13.58 -0.08
N ALA A 44 -7.22 -12.42 -0.70
CA ALA A 44 -8.29 -12.22 -1.66
C ALA A 44 -8.03 -12.95 -2.97
N SER A 45 -9.09 -13.44 -3.60
CA SER A 45 -9.03 -13.85 -4.99
C SER A 45 -8.70 -12.64 -5.85
N ASN A 46 -7.85 -12.84 -6.84
CA ASN A 46 -7.45 -11.77 -7.75
C ASN A 46 -7.52 -12.25 -9.20
N THR A 47 -7.74 -11.28 -10.09
CA THR A 47 -7.71 -11.51 -11.53
C THR A 47 -7.17 -10.26 -12.24
N ASN A 48 -6.81 -10.42 -13.50
CA ASN A 48 -6.46 -9.29 -14.35
C ASN A 48 -7.69 -8.88 -15.16
N LEU A 49 -7.98 -7.60 -15.15
CA LEU A 49 -9.07 -6.98 -15.92
C LEU A 49 -8.47 -6.14 -17.03
N ASP A 50 -8.92 -6.38 -18.27
CA ASP A 50 -8.60 -5.54 -19.41
C ASP A 50 -9.61 -4.38 -19.48
N ILE A 51 -9.11 -3.17 -19.35
CA ILE A 51 -9.92 -1.95 -19.37
C ILE A 51 -9.70 -1.24 -20.68
N PHE A 52 -10.79 -0.86 -21.33
CA PHE A 52 -10.77 -0.23 -22.64
C PHE A 52 -11.37 1.17 -22.56
N GLN A 53 -10.75 2.11 -23.24
CA GLN A 53 -11.26 3.47 -23.39
C GLN A 53 -11.16 3.90 -24.85
N LEU A 54 -12.22 4.50 -25.37
CA LEU A 54 -12.20 5.20 -26.65
C LEU A 54 -11.80 6.66 -26.43
N VAL A 55 -10.87 7.14 -27.25
CA VAL A 55 -10.46 8.55 -27.31
C VAL A 55 -10.53 9.04 -28.75
N PRO A 56 -10.94 10.30 -29.00
CA PRO A 56 -10.92 10.87 -30.33
C PRO A 56 -9.50 11.00 -30.87
N SER A 57 -9.37 11.07 -32.17
CA SER A 57 -8.09 11.38 -32.81
C SER A 57 -7.81 12.87 -32.78
N LYS A 58 -6.53 13.23 -32.73
CA LYS A 58 -6.01 14.58 -32.85
C LYS A 58 -4.95 14.60 -33.95
N LEU A 59 -5.07 15.56 -34.87
CA LEU A 59 -4.05 15.77 -35.88
C LEU A 59 -2.90 16.59 -35.26
N SER A 60 -1.71 16.03 -35.23
CA SER A 60 -0.50 16.68 -34.74
C SER A 60 0.63 16.47 -35.74
N ASN A 61 1.21 17.56 -36.26
CA ASN A 61 2.32 17.50 -37.23
C ASN A 61 2.05 16.61 -38.46
N GLY A 62 0.79 16.52 -38.92
CA GLY A 62 0.41 15.72 -40.07
C GLY A 62 0.17 14.22 -39.76
N VAL A 63 0.27 13.81 -38.47
CA VAL A 63 0.00 12.46 -37.99
C VAL A 63 -1.25 12.48 -37.10
N TYR A 64 -2.09 11.47 -37.24
CA TYR A 64 -3.24 11.27 -36.35
C TYR A 64 -2.83 10.45 -35.15
N ASP A 65 -2.87 11.08 -33.96
CA ASP A 65 -2.56 10.47 -32.67
C ASP A 65 -3.80 10.49 -31.75
N PRO A 66 -3.86 9.63 -30.69
CA PRO A 66 -4.90 9.73 -29.69
C PRO A 66 -4.87 11.06 -28.97
N ASP A 67 -6.03 11.69 -28.76
CA ASP A 67 -6.11 12.90 -27.95
C ASP A 67 -6.16 12.52 -26.47
N PHE A 68 -5.00 12.50 -25.82
CA PHE A 68 -4.86 12.16 -24.41
C PHE A 68 -5.52 13.17 -23.44
N ASN A 69 -6.00 14.33 -23.92
CA ASN A 69 -6.81 15.21 -23.07
C ASN A 69 -8.13 14.58 -22.64
N TYR A 70 -8.60 13.57 -23.39
CA TYR A 70 -9.78 12.77 -23.07
C TYR A 70 -9.44 11.46 -22.35
N ALA A 71 -8.17 11.20 -22.09
CA ALA A 71 -7.77 9.97 -21.41
C ALA A 71 -8.14 10.04 -19.91
N LEU A 72 -8.77 8.98 -19.43
CA LEU A 72 -9.29 8.89 -18.08
C LEU A 72 -8.24 8.38 -17.11
N LYS A 73 -8.44 8.78 -15.85
CA LYS A 73 -7.76 8.22 -14.70
C LYS A 73 -8.82 7.54 -13.82
N ILE A 74 -8.66 6.24 -13.60
CA ILE A 74 -9.54 5.44 -12.75
C ILE A 74 -8.87 5.32 -11.38
N SER A 75 -9.57 5.75 -10.35
CA SER A 75 -9.04 5.74 -8.97
C SER A 75 -8.88 4.31 -8.45
N GLN A 76 -7.93 4.12 -7.56
CA GLN A 76 -7.82 2.93 -6.73
C GLN A 76 -9.16 2.67 -6.03
N ASN A 77 -9.46 1.41 -5.71
CA ASN A 77 -10.71 0.96 -5.09
C ASN A 77 -11.98 1.20 -5.93
N SER A 78 -11.85 1.56 -7.22
CA SER A 78 -12.99 1.56 -8.13
C SER A 78 -13.56 0.15 -8.26
N ILE A 79 -14.89 0.06 -8.27
CA ILE A 79 -15.62 -1.20 -8.25
C ILE A 79 -15.97 -1.63 -9.67
N PHE A 80 -15.65 -2.88 -9.99
CA PHE A 80 -16.09 -3.56 -11.19
C PHE A 80 -17.00 -4.72 -10.82
N GLU A 81 -18.17 -4.77 -11.42
CA GLU A 81 -19.14 -5.82 -11.17
C GLU A 81 -19.20 -6.76 -12.39
N SER A 82 -19.08 -8.06 -12.12
CA SER A 82 -19.28 -9.07 -13.16
C SER A 82 -20.76 -9.22 -13.47
N THR A 83 -21.07 -9.62 -14.68
CA THR A 83 -22.45 -9.96 -15.10
C THR A 83 -23.08 -11.06 -14.24
N GLU A 84 -22.27 -11.86 -13.57
CA GLU A 84 -22.69 -12.93 -12.65
C GLU A 84 -22.79 -12.48 -11.20
N GLY A 85 -22.52 -11.19 -10.90
CA GLY A 85 -22.70 -10.57 -9.60
C GLY A 85 -21.48 -10.37 -8.71
N PRO A 86 -20.34 -11.12 -8.82
CA PRO A 86 -19.17 -10.83 -8.01
C PRO A 86 -18.59 -9.44 -8.28
N LYS A 87 -18.24 -8.73 -7.20
CA LYS A 87 -17.60 -7.41 -7.26
C LYS A 87 -16.10 -7.55 -7.06
N PHE A 88 -15.37 -6.75 -7.83
CA PHE A 88 -13.92 -6.66 -7.79
C PHE A 88 -13.52 -5.21 -7.59
N TYR A 89 -12.44 -5.01 -6.85
CA TYR A 89 -11.88 -3.69 -6.54
C TYR A 89 -10.53 -3.53 -7.23
N LEU A 90 -10.33 -2.38 -7.80
CA LEU A 90 -9.09 -2.04 -8.47
C LEU A 90 -7.97 -1.88 -7.44
N ASN A 91 -6.91 -2.68 -7.57
CA ASN A 91 -5.83 -2.68 -6.60
C ASN A 91 -4.97 -1.41 -6.65
N ASN A 92 -4.69 -0.92 -7.86
CA ASN A 92 -3.93 0.31 -8.09
C ASN A 92 -4.69 1.19 -9.07
N GLN A 93 -4.47 2.51 -9.02
CA GLN A 93 -5.07 3.40 -9.99
C GLN A 93 -4.65 3.04 -11.43
N VAL A 94 -5.53 3.25 -12.40
CA VAL A 94 -5.24 3.11 -13.82
C VAL A 94 -5.26 4.48 -14.48
N ASN A 95 -4.15 4.88 -15.08
CA ASN A 95 -4.02 6.16 -15.75
C ASN A 95 -3.73 5.94 -17.23
N PHE A 96 -4.67 6.26 -18.11
CA PHE A 96 -4.51 6.12 -19.56
C PHE A 96 -3.61 7.20 -20.18
N ASN A 97 -3.35 8.30 -19.47
CA ASN A 97 -2.39 9.32 -19.89
C ASN A 97 -0.93 8.88 -19.74
N PHE A 98 -0.70 7.78 -19.04
CA PHE A 98 0.62 7.28 -18.72
C PHE A 98 0.86 5.92 -19.37
N SER A 99 2.05 5.75 -19.94
CA SER A 99 2.49 4.46 -20.48
C SER A 99 3.96 4.25 -20.16
N SER A 100 4.28 3.10 -19.57
CA SER A 100 5.66 2.68 -19.29
C SER A 100 5.86 1.22 -19.64
N SER A 101 7.09 0.74 -19.56
CA SER A 101 7.40 -0.69 -19.74
C SER A 101 6.75 -1.59 -18.69
N PHE A 102 6.47 -1.07 -17.49
CA PHE A 102 5.80 -1.79 -16.40
C PHE A 102 4.28 -1.65 -16.42
N ASP A 103 3.76 -0.58 -17.02
CA ASP A 103 2.32 -0.30 -17.15
C ASP A 103 2.02 0.21 -18.56
N PRO A 104 2.09 -0.67 -19.58
CA PRO A 104 1.92 -0.25 -20.96
C PRO A 104 0.48 0.06 -21.28
N THR A 105 0.26 1.16 -22.03
CA THR A 105 -1.01 1.46 -22.70
C THR A 105 -0.92 0.96 -24.13
N ASN A 106 -1.70 -0.05 -24.49
CA ASN A 106 -1.81 -0.51 -25.86
C ASN A 106 -2.77 0.39 -26.64
N ILE A 107 -2.33 0.88 -27.77
CA ILE A 107 -3.07 1.82 -28.62
C ILE A 107 -3.36 1.14 -29.95
N SER A 108 -4.62 1.18 -30.37
CA SER A 108 -5.06 0.71 -31.69
C SER A 108 -6.10 1.65 -32.29
N ILE A 109 -6.19 1.69 -33.61
CA ILE A 109 -7.23 2.46 -34.27
C ILE A 109 -8.54 1.68 -34.15
N TYR A 110 -9.59 2.34 -33.67
CA TYR A 110 -10.91 1.76 -33.50
C TYR A 110 -11.79 2.00 -34.70
N SER A 111 -11.79 3.21 -35.28
CA SER A 111 -12.61 3.55 -36.44
C SER A 111 -11.97 4.62 -37.28
N TYR A 112 -12.40 4.70 -38.53
CA TYR A 112 -11.97 5.68 -39.51
C TYR A 112 -13.15 6.61 -39.87
N ASP A 113 -12.82 7.83 -40.29
CA ASP A 113 -13.77 8.79 -40.84
C ASP A 113 -14.09 8.49 -42.31
N VAL A 114 -14.96 9.32 -42.91
CA VAL A 114 -15.36 9.20 -44.32
C VAL A 114 -14.19 9.40 -45.32
N ASN A 115 -13.09 10.03 -44.86
CA ASN A 115 -11.89 10.28 -45.64
C ASN A 115 -10.79 9.23 -45.37
N ASN A 116 -11.14 8.12 -44.68
CA ASN A 116 -10.22 7.06 -44.29
C ASN A 116 -9.09 7.51 -43.34
N ASN A 117 -9.32 8.58 -42.53
CA ASN A 117 -8.44 8.99 -41.48
C ASN A 117 -8.90 8.37 -40.12
N PRO A 118 -7.99 8.06 -39.19
CA PRO A 118 -8.37 7.60 -37.87
C PRO A 118 -9.31 8.60 -37.19
N ALA A 119 -10.52 8.15 -36.82
CA ALA A 119 -11.49 8.96 -36.09
C ALA A 119 -11.42 8.74 -34.58
N TYR A 120 -11.28 7.46 -34.18
CA TYR A 120 -11.16 7.10 -32.77
C TYR A 120 -10.06 6.06 -32.58
N PHE A 121 -9.36 6.18 -31.45
CA PHE A 121 -8.41 5.21 -30.98
C PHE A 121 -8.97 4.45 -29.76
N LEU A 122 -8.64 3.18 -29.68
CA LEU A 122 -8.91 2.33 -28.54
C LEU A 122 -7.65 2.21 -27.71
N LEU A 123 -7.71 2.71 -26.47
CA LEU A 123 -6.69 2.53 -25.46
C LEU A 123 -7.05 1.30 -24.63
N LYS A 124 -6.08 0.42 -24.38
CA LYS A 124 -6.24 -0.76 -23.55
C LYS A 124 -5.16 -0.78 -22.47
N LYS A 125 -5.57 -1.01 -21.23
CA LYS A 125 -4.70 -1.32 -20.08
C LYS A 125 -5.19 -2.55 -19.36
N SER A 126 -4.25 -3.36 -18.84
CA SER A 126 -4.56 -4.49 -17.99
C SER A 126 -4.26 -4.11 -16.54
N ALA A 127 -5.21 -4.29 -15.66
CA ALA A 127 -5.07 -3.97 -14.26
C ALA A 127 -5.44 -5.16 -13.38
N LYS A 128 -4.75 -5.30 -12.25
CA LYS A 128 -5.05 -6.31 -11.25
C LYS A 128 -6.21 -5.84 -10.38
N VAL A 129 -7.23 -6.68 -10.27
CA VAL A 129 -8.38 -6.47 -9.41
C VAL A 129 -8.48 -7.60 -8.38
N ILE A 130 -8.99 -7.28 -7.21
CA ILE A 130 -9.16 -8.20 -6.08
C ILE A 130 -10.63 -8.32 -5.71
N SER A 131 -11.05 -9.51 -5.31
CA SER A 131 -12.38 -9.74 -4.75
C SER A 131 -12.34 -9.40 -3.27
N GLY A 132 -12.96 -8.30 -2.89
CA GLY A 132 -13.02 -7.81 -1.53
C GLY A 132 -14.08 -6.72 -1.39
N GLU A 133 -14.24 -6.23 -0.20
CA GLU A 133 -15.14 -5.13 0.13
C GLU A 133 -14.42 -4.22 1.13
N THR A 134 -14.39 -2.91 0.87
CA THR A 134 -13.87 -1.95 1.84
C THR A 134 -14.98 -1.60 2.83
N LYS A 135 -14.70 -1.82 4.12
CA LYS A 135 -15.58 -1.47 5.22
C LYS A 135 -14.92 -0.47 6.14
N THR A 136 -15.72 0.43 6.68
CA THR A 136 -15.26 1.39 7.69
C THR A 136 -15.77 0.97 9.07
N GLN A 137 -14.88 1.00 10.05
CA GLN A 137 -15.18 0.71 11.44
C GLN A 137 -14.74 1.87 12.32
N THR A 138 -15.63 2.34 13.19
CA THR A 138 -15.34 3.46 14.08
C THR A 138 -15.22 2.97 15.51
N PHE A 139 -14.17 3.41 16.19
CA PHE A 139 -13.92 3.13 17.60
C PHE A 139 -13.96 4.39 18.43
N THR A 140 -14.60 4.33 19.58
CA THR A 140 -14.55 5.41 20.57
C THR A 140 -13.38 5.15 21.52
N ILE A 141 -12.39 6.05 21.49
CA ILE A 141 -11.23 5.97 22.37
C ILE A 141 -11.51 6.83 23.59
N GLY A 142 -11.41 6.24 24.77
CA GLY A 142 -11.54 6.96 26.06
C GLY A 142 -10.25 7.67 26.48
N THR A 143 -9.84 7.49 27.72
CA THR A 143 -8.60 8.05 28.23
C THR A 143 -7.37 7.49 27.52
N ALA A 144 -6.33 8.30 27.39
CA ALA A 144 -5.06 7.88 26.78
C ALA A 144 -4.45 6.69 27.53
N GLU A 145 -4.14 5.64 26.82
CA GLU A 145 -3.56 4.40 27.32
C GLU A 145 -2.38 3.99 26.45
N ARG A 146 -1.27 3.60 27.08
CA ARG A 146 -0.09 3.12 26.36
C ARG A 146 -0.36 1.74 25.78
N PHE A 147 0.09 1.51 24.57
CA PHE A 147 -0.06 0.23 23.86
C PHE A 147 -1.51 -0.22 23.73
N LYS A 148 -2.42 0.76 23.58
CA LYS A 148 -3.84 0.48 23.35
C LYS A 148 -4.01 -0.47 22.21
N THR A 149 -4.84 -1.48 22.42
CA THR A 149 -5.22 -2.45 21.38
C THR A 149 -6.69 -2.29 21.04
N LEU A 150 -7.00 -2.42 19.74
CA LEU A 150 -8.36 -2.42 19.21
C LEU A 150 -8.55 -3.67 18.37
N GLU A 151 -9.58 -4.42 18.66
CA GLU A 151 -9.94 -5.61 17.90
C GLU A 151 -10.93 -5.23 16.79
N LEU A 152 -10.64 -5.64 15.56
CA LEU A 152 -11.57 -5.46 14.46
C LEU A 152 -12.66 -6.54 14.54
N PHE A 153 -13.92 -6.15 14.25
CA PHE A 153 -15.06 -7.05 14.44
C PHE A 153 -15.18 -8.10 13.34
N ASP A 154 -14.71 -7.76 12.12
CA ASP A 154 -14.77 -8.68 11.00
C ASP A 154 -13.60 -9.66 11.03
N ASN A 155 -13.90 -10.90 10.62
CA ASN A 155 -12.89 -11.91 10.27
C ASN A 155 -12.56 -11.78 8.78
N ASN A 156 -11.45 -12.41 8.36
CA ASN A 156 -11.00 -12.41 6.95
C ASN A 156 -10.60 -11.04 6.42
N ILE A 157 -10.05 -10.20 7.28
CA ILE A 157 -9.50 -8.90 6.88
C ILE A 157 -8.22 -9.13 6.08
N ILE A 158 -8.13 -8.52 4.91
CA ILE A 158 -6.98 -8.64 4.00
C ILE A 158 -5.91 -7.62 4.39
N SER A 159 -6.32 -6.37 4.54
CA SER A 159 -5.45 -5.24 4.87
C SER A 159 -6.25 -4.10 5.48
N ILE A 160 -5.55 -3.19 6.13
CA ILE A 160 -6.10 -1.91 6.56
C ILE A 160 -5.66 -0.87 5.53
N GLU A 161 -6.61 -0.16 4.94
CA GLU A 161 -6.32 0.87 3.95
C GLU A 161 -5.91 2.19 4.61
N SER A 162 -6.64 2.60 5.64
CA SER A 162 -6.37 3.83 6.37
C SER A 162 -6.87 3.75 7.80
N VAL A 163 -6.17 4.44 8.68
CA VAL A 163 -6.61 4.72 10.06
C VAL A 163 -6.50 6.22 10.27
N VAL A 164 -7.63 6.84 10.60
CA VAL A 164 -7.74 8.30 10.74
C VAL A 164 -8.35 8.61 12.10
N ASP A 165 -7.81 9.59 12.80
CA ASP A 165 -8.37 10.05 14.07
C ASP A 165 -9.47 11.10 13.88
N SER A 166 -10.11 11.53 14.97
CA SER A 166 -11.20 12.51 14.95
C SER A 166 -10.77 13.92 14.51
N GLU A 167 -9.47 14.20 14.50
CA GLU A 167 -8.90 15.48 14.04
C GLU A 167 -8.51 15.42 12.54
N GLY A 168 -8.69 14.26 11.89
CA GLY A 168 -8.35 14.04 10.50
C GLY A 168 -6.88 13.67 10.26
N ASN A 169 -6.11 13.34 11.32
CA ASN A 169 -4.73 12.91 11.14
C ASN A 169 -4.66 11.43 10.76
N ASN A 170 -3.77 11.12 9.82
CA ASN A 170 -3.49 9.76 9.42
C ASN A 170 -2.57 9.06 10.43
N TRP A 171 -2.87 7.79 10.67
CA TRP A 171 -2.02 6.87 11.42
C TRP A 171 -1.42 5.85 10.46
N TYR A 172 -0.18 5.50 10.66
CA TYR A 172 0.61 4.70 9.71
C TYR A 172 0.94 3.32 10.27
N GLU A 173 0.74 2.31 9.45
CA GLU A 173 1.17 0.97 9.78
C GLU A 173 2.69 0.85 9.65
N VAL A 174 3.34 0.34 10.71
CA VAL A 174 4.77 0.11 10.74
C VAL A 174 5.07 -1.35 11.09
N PRO A 175 6.21 -1.91 10.64
CA PRO A 175 6.60 -3.27 10.99
C PRO A 175 6.76 -3.48 12.51
N TYR A 176 7.24 -2.45 13.21
CA TYR A 176 7.40 -2.45 14.66
C TYR A 176 7.24 -1.04 15.23
N LEU A 177 6.67 -0.91 16.42
CA LEU A 177 6.29 0.38 17.02
C LEU A 177 7.46 1.35 17.27
N ALA A 178 8.69 0.87 17.34
CA ALA A 178 9.87 1.72 17.50
C ALA A 178 10.28 2.44 16.20
N GLN A 179 9.80 1.98 15.04
CA GLN A 179 10.06 2.65 13.77
C GLN A 179 9.26 3.96 13.70
N ASP A 180 9.95 5.08 13.66
CA ASP A 180 9.32 6.41 13.58
C ASP A 180 9.35 7.02 12.16
N THR A 181 10.06 6.37 11.26
CA THR A 181 10.24 6.82 9.87
C THR A 181 9.41 5.97 8.93
N ILE A 182 8.62 6.62 8.10
CA ILE A 182 7.74 6.01 7.10
C ILE A 182 8.05 6.57 5.73
N PHE A 183 7.75 5.78 4.69
CA PHE A 183 7.76 6.22 3.31
C PHE A 183 6.33 6.54 2.89
N ASP A 184 6.11 7.76 2.41
CA ASP A 184 4.84 8.23 1.87
C ASP A 184 4.97 8.34 0.35
N GLU A 185 4.07 7.70 -0.37
CA GLU A 185 4.06 7.66 -1.83
C GLU A 185 3.18 8.79 -2.35
N ILE A 186 3.76 9.69 -3.13
CA ILE A 186 3.08 10.85 -3.69
C ILE A 186 3.21 10.86 -5.21
N GLU A 187 2.20 11.36 -5.92
CA GLU A 187 2.27 11.54 -7.37
C GLU A 187 3.34 12.55 -7.76
N ASN A 188 4.14 12.21 -8.77
CA ASN A 188 5.13 13.11 -9.35
C ASN A 188 4.45 14.16 -10.24
N THR A 189 4.07 15.27 -9.64
CA THR A 189 3.43 16.41 -10.31
C THR A 189 4.31 17.65 -10.22
N GLY A 190 4.17 18.59 -11.14
CA GLY A 190 4.92 19.85 -11.12
C GLY A 190 4.68 20.71 -9.86
N ALA A 191 3.59 20.46 -9.14
CA ALA A 191 3.30 21.10 -7.85
C ALA A 191 4.11 20.48 -6.69
N VAL A 192 4.48 19.20 -6.81
CA VAL A 192 5.26 18.48 -5.81
C VAL A 192 6.75 18.71 -6.03
N ASP A 193 7.20 18.52 -7.28
CA ASP A 193 8.60 18.73 -7.68
C ASP A 193 8.65 19.14 -9.15
N SER A 194 9.05 20.37 -9.41
CA SER A 194 9.08 20.92 -10.77
C SER A 194 10.20 20.32 -11.63
N GLU A 195 11.30 19.88 -11.00
CA GLU A 195 12.45 19.31 -11.71
C GLU A 195 12.22 17.85 -12.05
N LEU A 196 11.70 17.07 -11.09
CA LEU A 196 11.43 15.65 -11.29
C LEU A 196 10.18 15.40 -12.12
N ASN A 197 9.26 16.37 -12.23
CA ASN A 197 8.04 16.23 -13.01
C ASN A 197 8.30 15.95 -14.51
N GLN A 198 9.44 16.39 -15.05
CA GLN A 198 9.82 16.06 -16.44
C GLN A 198 9.99 14.54 -16.68
N TYR A 199 10.22 13.78 -15.61
CA TYR A 199 10.39 12.33 -15.65
C TYR A 199 9.13 11.57 -15.20
N ASN A 200 7.98 12.23 -15.07
CA ASN A 200 6.75 11.62 -14.53
C ASN A 200 6.28 10.37 -15.28
N GLN A 201 6.57 10.29 -16.59
CA GLN A 201 6.27 9.09 -17.39
C GLN A 201 7.11 7.87 -17.03
N GLN A 202 8.33 8.11 -16.51
CA GLN A 202 9.22 7.03 -16.07
C GLN A 202 9.13 6.79 -14.57
N THR A 203 8.86 7.87 -13.82
CA THR A 203 8.77 7.87 -12.36
C THR A 203 7.49 8.58 -11.93
N PRO A 204 6.33 7.91 -12.04
CA PRO A 204 5.02 8.53 -11.77
C PRO A 204 4.80 8.85 -10.30
N PHE A 205 5.55 8.21 -9.41
CA PHE A 205 5.46 8.40 -7.97
C PHE A 205 6.83 8.69 -7.37
N LEU A 206 6.83 9.55 -6.36
CA LEU A 206 7.99 9.89 -5.54
C LEU A 206 7.77 9.36 -4.13
N LEU A 207 8.83 8.86 -3.49
CA LEU A 207 8.80 8.45 -2.10
C LEU A 207 9.32 9.59 -1.23
N LYS A 208 8.46 10.09 -0.35
CA LYS A 208 8.85 11.03 0.69
C LYS A 208 9.12 10.30 1.99
N LEU A 209 10.20 10.70 2.64
CA LEU A 209 10.54 10.23 3.97
C LEU A 209 9.88 11.13 5.00
N LYS A 210 9.08 10.55 5.88
CA LYS A 210 8.32 11.25 6.91
C LYS A 210 8.58 10.64 8.27
N LYS A 211 8.76 11.48 9.28
CA LYS A 211 8.79 11.04 10.66
C LYS A 211 7.45 11.28 11.31
N SER A 212 6.81 10.21 11.79
CA SER A 212 5.48 10.30 12.40
C SER A 212 5.47 9.65 13.78
N THR A 213 4.73 10.28 14.68
CA THR A 213 4.41 9.72 16.00
C THR A 213 3.14 8.89 15.99
N ARG A 214 2.32 9.02 14.93
CA ARG A 214 1.04 8.34 14.75
C ARG A 214 1.25 7.01 14.05
N ARG A 215 1.52 5.98 14.84
CA ARG A 215 1.92 4.66 14.35
C ARG A 215 1.13 3.56 15.01
N TYR A 216 0.90 2.49 14.28
CA TYR A 216 0.30 1.26 14.78
C TYR A 216 0.94 0.05 14.11
N ILE A 217 0.78 -1.09 14.74
CA ILE A 217 1.07 -2.40 14.16
C ILE A 217 -0.22 -3.22 14.14
N THR A 218 -0.26 -4.20 13.25
CA THR A 218 -1.36 -5.16 13.18
C THR A 218 -0.87 -6.54 13.56
N ARG A 219 -1.71 -7.29 14.27
CA ARG A 219 -1.45 -8.68 14.66
C ARG A 219 -2.68 -9.52 14.46
N PHE A 220 -2.50 -10.75 13.99
CA PHE A 220 -3.56 -11.74 13.95
C PHE A 220 -3.60 -12.53 15.25
N LYS A 221 -4.80 -12.72 15.78
CA LYS A 221 -5.09 -13.61 16.89
C LYS A 221 -5.39 -15.03 16.39
N THR A 222 -5.48 -15.98 17.31
CA THR A 222 -5.73 -17.39 17.04
C THR A 222 -7.01 -17.64 16.23
N ASN A 223 -8.03 -16.82 16.43
CA ASN A 223 -9.33 -16.87 15.73
C ASN A 223 -9.34 -16.17 14.37
N ASN A 224 -8.17 -15.81 13.81
CA ASN A 224 -8.00 -15.00 12.59
C ASN A 224 -8.55 -13.56 12.70
N GLN A 225 -8.85 -13.10 13.88
CA GLN A 225 -9.24 -11.73 14.13
C GLN A 225 -8.01 -10.82 14.07
N LEU A 226 -8.15 -9.66 13.43
CA LEU A 226 -7.08 -8.69 13.34
C LEU A 226 -7.16 -7.71 14.51
N GLU A 227 -6.03 -7.47 15.15
CA GLU A 227 -5.86 -6.51 16.23
C GLU A 227 -4.94 -5.39 15.75
N ILE A 228 -5.30 -4.15 16.08
CA ILE A 228 -4.46 -2.96 15.90
C ILE A 228 -3.88 -2.60 17.26
N GLN A 229 -2.57 -2.45 17.35
CA GLN A 229 -1.89 -1.99 18.56
C GLN A 229 -1.18 -0.68 18.30
N PHE A 230 -1.48 0.32 19.12
CA PHE A 230 -0.84 1.63 19.08
C PHE A 230 0.41 1.69 19.95
N GLY A 231 1.24 2.72 19.74
CA GLY A 231 2.47 2.91 20.52
C GLY A 231 2.23 3.51 21.92
N ALA A 232 3.33 3.75 22.63
CA ALA A 232 3.32 4.42 23.93
C ALA A 232 3.59 5.92 23.85
N GLY A 233 3.78 6.47 22.64
CA GLY A 233 4.19 7.85 22.39
C GLY A 233 3.06 8.86 22.52
N ASN A 234 3.42 10.12 22.33
CA ASN A 234 2.48 11.24 22.25
C ASN A 234 2.20 11.56 20.79
N SER A 235 0.94 11.46 20.36
CA SER A 235 0.50 11.73 18.99
C SER A 235 0.32 13.22 18.67
N ASN A 236 0.53 14.12 19.63
CA ASN A 236 0.30 15.56 19.46
C ASN A 236 1.37 16.26 18.61
N LYS A 237 2.48 15.57 18.29
CA LYS A 237 3.48 16.13 17.37
C LYS A 237 2.99 15.95 15.94
N ALA A 238 3.10 17.02 15.15
CA ALA A 238 2.90 16.96 13.71
C ALA A 238 3.91 16.01 13.05
N ASP A 239 3.54 15.46 11.92
CA ASP A 239 4.46 14.70 11.09
C ASP A 239 5.54 15.63 10.54
N GLU A 240 6.77 15.15 10.50
CA GLU A 240 7.94 15.89 10.03
C GLU A 240 8.46 15.23 8.75
N GLU A 241 8.52 15.98 7.67
CA GLU A 241 9.16 15.54 6.44
C GLU A 241 10.67 15.56 6.61
N ILE A 242 11.34 14.45 6.35
CA ILE A 242 12.79 14.34 6.40
C ILE A 242 13.32 14.57 4.99
N ILE A 243 13.94 15.74 4.77
CA ILE A 243 14.68 16.01 3.56
C ILE A 243 16.11 15.53 3.79
N PRO A 244 16.58 14.52 3.03
CA PRO A 244 17.96 14.09 3.15
C PRO A 244 18.89 15.26 2.85
N ASN A 245 19.73 15.62 3.81
CA ASN A 245 20.72 16.66 3.60
C ASN A 245 21.92 16.08 2.85
N PRO A 246 22.21 16.51 1.61
CA PRO A 246 23.36 16.05 0.83
C PRO A 246 24.69 16.26 1.57
N ASP A 247 24.79 17.29 2.40
CA ASP A 247 25.98 17.58 3.19
C ASP A 247 26.32 16.45 4.22
N ASN A 248 25.35 15.64 4.56
CA ASN A 248 25.52 14.49 5.47
C ASN A 248 25.89 13.20 4.75
N ILE A 249 25.80 13.16 3.42
CA ILE A 249 26.14 12.02 2.58
C ILE A 249 27.66 12.01 2.41
N GLY A 250 28.39 11.53 3.25
CA GLY A 250 29.86 11.51 3.14
C GLY A 250 30.57 11.65 4.47
N LEU A 251 29.82 11.69 5.56
CA LEU A 251 30.37 11.71 6.92
C LEU A 251 31.28 10.49 7.25
N GLY A 252 31.45 9.55 6.34
CA GLY A 252 32.39 8.43 6.44
C GLY A 252 33.52 8.49 5.42
N ILE A 253 33.61 9.53 4.60
CA ILE A 253 34.70 9.70 3.63
C ILE A 253 35.93 10.23 4.36
N LYS A 254 37.07 9.59 4.09
CA LYS A 254 38.34 9.75 4.80
C LYS A 254 38.89 11.19 4.88
N ASP A 255 38.42 12.09 4.05
CA ASP A 255 38.88 13.48 3.99
C ASP A 255 37.88 14.51 4.58
N GLY A 256 36.81 14.05 5.26
CA GLY A 256 35.87 14.90 5.99
C GLY A 256 35.12 15.94 5.15
N ARG A 257 35.16 15.85 3.84
CA ARG A 257 34.39 16.71 2.95
C ARG A 257 32.97 16.12 2.84
N SER A 258 32.08 16.74 3.59
CA SER A 258 30.67 16.42 3.59
C SER A 258 29.87 17.16 2.53
N LYS A 259 30.49 18.02 1.74
CA LYS A 259 29.81 18.79 0.70
C LYS A 259 29.98 18.12 -0.64
N LEU A 260 28.86 17.69 -1.22
CA LEU A 260 28.74 17.62 -2.66
C LEU A 260 28.73 19.07 -3.16
N ASP A 261 29.87 19.54 -3.66
CA ASP A 261 29.89 20.78 -4.45
C ASP A 261 29.13 20.47 -5.74
N VAL A 262 27.94 21.02 -5.85
CA VAL A 262 27.11 21.04 -7.07
C VAL A 262 27.52 22.29 -7.83
#